data_ca8177fb54dc4d2ff03389d212143e85
#
_entry.id   ca8177fb54dc4d2ff03389d212143e85
#
_cell.length_a   1.000
_cell.length_b   1.000
_cell.length_c   1.000
_cell.angle_alpha   90.00
_cell.angle_beta   90.00
_cell.angle_gamma   90.00
#
_symmetry.space_group_name_H-M   'P 1'
#
loop_
_entity.id
_entity.type
_entity.pdbx_description
1 polymer ?
#
loop_
_entity_poly.entity_id
_entity_poly.type
_entity_poly.pdbx_seq_one_letter_code
_entity_poly.pdbx_strand_id
1 'polypeptide(L)'
;MIRLYADQRFEVGAVVALPPEEMRYLRTVRRGGHEAQLFNRAGQVAEVTIEDNLARIERVDHNPWPLHPLRVAVGLPEPSVVKQLIASLSELGVTELSFFKADRSQASLSRLPSEDKQDRLAVEAARQCERPIPLRVTAVEFESLVDASSVATTVVLDEQPDAGSSPVGSEVNLLVVGPEGGWSARERDAFIQASVPRMHLPTPILRVATAAVAATSWCLAHRSLP
;
A
#
# COMPACT_ATOMS: atom_id res chain seq x y z
N MET A 1 6.18 -0.65 21.96
CA MET A 1 6.78 0.72 22.05
C MET A 1 5.88 1.70 21.33
N ILE A 2 5.77 2.96 21.77
CA ILE A 2 4.99 3.99 21.07
C ILE A 2 5.72 4.35 19.77
N ARG A 3 5.01 4.39 18.64
CA ARG A 3 5.58 4.77 17.34
C ARG A 3 4.94 6.06 16.84
N LEU A 4 5.77 7.02 16.45
CA LEU A 4 5.40 8.35 15.99
C LEU A 4 6.00 8.60 14.60
N TYR A 5 5.33 9.40 13.80
CA TYR A 5 5.76 9.70 12.45
C TYR A 5 6.32 11.13 12.35
N ALA A 6 7.47 11.27 11.68
CA ALA A 6 8.01 12.58 11.34
C ALA A 6 8.72 12.50 9.98
N ASP A 7 8.20 13.19 8.97
CA ASP A 7 8.73 13.14 7.60
C ASP A 7 9.94 14.03 7.41
N GLN A 8 11.01 13.72 8.13
CA GLN A 8 12.30 14.37 8.00
C GLN A 8 13.43 13.35 8.19
N ARG A 9 14.64 13.70 7.81
CA ARG A 9 15.82 12.89 8.02
C ARG A 9 16.18 12.84 9.51
N PHE A 10 16.52 11.64 10.00
CA PHE A 10 16.97 11.43 11.36
C PHE A 10 18.49 11.32 11.43
N GLU A 11 19.09 12.03 12.42
CA GLU A 11 20.52 11.99 12.74
C GLU A 11 20.68 11.86 14.25
N VAL A 12 21.59 11.01 14.70
CA VAL A 12 21.84 10.79 16.12
C VAL A 12 22.25 12.10 16.80
N GLY A 13 21.66 12.39 17.95
CA GLY A 13 21.86 13.64 18.71
C GLY A 13 20.99 14.82 18.25
N ALA A 14 20.30 14.70 17.10
CA ALA A 14 19.37 15.74 16.67
C ALA A 14 18.10 15.78 17.53
N VAL A 15 17.44 16.93 17.52
CA VAL A 15 16.15 17.13 18.20
C VAL A 15 15.07 17.43 17.16
N VAL A 16 14.00 16.66 17.19
CA VAL A 16 12.87 16.73 16.25
C VAL A 16 11.66 17.31 16.97
N ALA A 17 11.08 18.36 16.43
CA ALA A 17 9.77 18.85 16.90
C ALA A 17 8.68 17.92 16.39
N LEU A 18 7.88 17.37 17.30
CA LEU A 18 6.78 16.47 16.93
C LEU A 18 5.60 17.24 16.33
N PRO A 19 5.03 16.78 15.20
CA PRO A 19 3.83 17.37 14.64
C PRO A 19 2.65 17.38 15.64
N PRO A 20 1.73 18.36 15.55
CA PRO A 20 0.61 18.48 16.49
C PRO A 20 -0.27 17.22 16.57
N GLU A 21 -0.46 16.51 15.46
CA GLU A 21 -1.20 15.25 15.40
C GLU A 21 -0.49 14.12 16.17
N GLU A 22 0.84 14.05 16.08
CA GLU A 22 1.64 13.07 16.82
C GLU A 22 1.62 13.36 18.32
N MET A 23 1.64 14.63 18.70
CA MET A 23 1.47 15.04 20.09
C MET A 23 0.09 14.69 20.63
N ARG A 24 -0.96 14.85 19.80
CA ARG A 24 -2.31 14.44 20.18
C ARG A 24 -2.39 12.91 20.37
N TYR A 25 -1.84 12.15 19.44
CA TYR A 25 -1.76 10.70 19.53
C TYR A 25 -0.98 10.28 20.77
N LEU A 26 0.19 10.85 21.02
CA LEU A 26 1.01 10.57 22.19
C LEU A 26 0.25 10.77 23.52
N ARG A 27 -0.50 11.87 23.65
CA ARG A 27 -1.34 12.14 24.83
C ARG A 27 -2.44 11.10 25.04
N THR A 28 -2.97 10.52 23.94
CA THR A 28 -4.04 9.52 24.00
C THR A 28 -3.52 8.15 24.44
N VAL A 29 -2.31 7.77 24.03
CA VAL A 29 -1.75 6.42 24.28
C VAL A 29 -0.76 6.38 25.44
N ARG A 30 -0.32 7.55 25.95
CA ARG A 30 0.74 7.64 26.96
C ARG A 30 0.25 7.16 28.33
N ARG A 31 0.74 6.01 28.75
CA ARG A 31 0.62 5.48 30.13
C ARG A 31 1.93 5.61 30.90
N GLY A 32 2.65 6.73 30.72
CA GLY A 32 3.96 6.95 31.38
C GLY A 32 5.11 6.37 30.54
N GLY A 33 6.12 7.16 30.27
CA GLY A 33 7.33 6.80 29.54
C GLY A 33 7.78 7.96 28.64
N HIS A 34 9.10 8.15 28.57
CA HIS A 34 9.73 9.19 27.73
C HIS A 34 10.28 8.57 26.43
N GLU A 35 10.22 7.25 26.29
CA GLU A 35 10.79 6.49 25.17
C GLU A 35 9.74 6.22 24.09
N ALA A 36 10.12 6.44 22.84
CA ALA A 36 9.31 6.12 21.66
C ALA A 36 10.22 5.78 20.47
N GLN A 37 9.60 5.36 19.37
CA GLN A 37 10.25 5.28 18.06
C GLN A 37 9.68 6.33 17.13
N LEU A 38 10.54 7.00 16.36
CA LEU A 38 10.15 7.75 15.16
C LEU A 38 10.36 6.90 13.93
N PHE A 39 9.51 7.08 12.92
CA PHE A 39 9.71 6.51 11.59
C PHE A 39 9.37 7.53 10.51
N ASN A 40 9.94 7.38 9.31
CA ASN A 40 9.77 8.31 8.19
C ASN A 40 9.60 7.58 6.85
N ARG A 41 9.37 8.35 5.77
CA ARG A 41 9.25 7.79 4.41
C ARG A 41 10.57 7.32 3.80
N ALA A 42 11.71 7.68 4.38
CA ALA A 42 13.03 7.23 3.95
C ALA A 42 13.42 5.86 4.54
N GLY A 43 12.54 5.23 5.34
CA GLY A 43 12.80 3.93 5.96
C GLY A 43 13.71 4.01 7.19
N GLN A 44 13.95 5.21 7.72
CA GLN A 44 14.66 5.34 8.98
C GLN A 44 13.71 5.08 10.14
N VAL A 45 14.19 4.34 11.12
CA VAL A 45 13.54 4.14 12.42
C VAL A 45 14.50 4.63 13.48
N ALA A 46 14.06 5.55 14.33
CA ALA A 46 14.90 6.13 15.38
C ALA A 46 14.31 5.86 16.76
N GLU A 47 15.16 5.46 17.72
CA GLU A 47 14.82 5.46 19.13
C GLU A 47 15.00 6.88 19.67
N VAL A 48 14.00 7.35 20.41
CA VAL A 48 13.97 8.72 20.88
C VAL A 48 13.52 8.84 22.34
N THR A 49 14.05 9.84 23.02
CA THR A 49 13.54 10.33 24.29
C THR A 49 12.70 11.57 24.05
N ILE A 50 11.50 11.63 24.61
CA ILE A 50 10.56 12.73 24.41
C ILE A 50 10.50 13.59 25.66
N GLU A 51 10.79 14.88 25.47
CA GLU A 51 10.62 15.93 26.46
C GLU A 51 9.68 17.00 25.87
N ASP A 52 8.54 17.25 26.52
CA ASP A 52 7.46 18.12 26.05
C ASP A 52 6.98 17.72 24.63
N ASN A 53 7.30 18.54 23.63
CA ASN A 53 6.98 18.31 22.21
C ASN A 53 8.23 18.06 21.34
N LEU A 54 9.37 17.77 21.98
CA LEU A 54 10.64 17.52 21.32
C LEU A 54 11.04 16.08 21.51
N ALA A 55 11.52 15.45 20.44
CA ALA A 55 12.07 14.09 20.44
C ALA A 55 13.59 14.19 20.19
N ARG A 56 14.40 13.77 21.15
CA ARG A 56 15.85 13.64 21.00
C ARG A 56 16.17 12.27 20.44
N ILE A 57 16.92 12.24 19.35
CA ILE A 57 17.29 11.01 18.65
C ILE A 57 18.51 10.39 19.33
N GLU A 58 18.33 9.19 19.86
CA GLU A 58 19.37 8.42 20.56
C GLU A 58 20.05 7.42 19.61
N ARG A 59 19.28 6.77 18.75
CA ARG A 59 19.77 5.80 17.77
C ARG A 59 18.96 5.88 16.49
N VAL A 60 19.59 5.65 15.35
CA VAL A 60 18.95 5.55 14.04
C VAL A 60 19.28 4.21 13.42
N ASP A 61 18.25 3.46 13.08
CA ASP A 61 18.35 2.26 12.25
C ASP A 61 17.77 2.56 10.87
N HIS A 62 18.34 1.97 9.84
CA HIS A 62 17.80 2.03 8.49
C HIS A 62 17.27 0.66 8.11
N ASN A 63 15.97 0.57 7.94
CA ASN A 63 15.33 -0.68 7.52
C ASN A 63 14.97 -0.57 6.03
N PRO A 64 15.67 -1.30 5.15
CA PRO A 64 15.43 -1.26 3.70
C PRO A 64 14.16 -2.01 3.27
N TRP A 65 13.22 -2.26 4.15
CA TRP A 65 11.94 -2.88 3.84
C TRP A 65 11.18 -2.14 2.73
N PRO A 66 10.59 -2.84 1.77
CA PRO A 66 10.62 -4.27 1.54
C PRO A 66 11.74 -4.67 0.57
N LEU A 67 12.29 -5.85 0.76
CA LEU A 67 13.30 -6.42 -0.15
C LEU A 67 12.76 -6.61 -1.57
N HIS A 68 11.44 -6.86 -1.70
CA HIS A 68 10.77 -7.05 -2.98
C HIS A 68 9.48 -6.21 -3.02
N PRO A 69 9.50 -5.03 -3.66
CA PRO A 69 8.36 -4.16 -3.70
C PRO A 69 7.19 -4.80 -4.49
N LEU A 70 6.02 -4.91 -3.86
CA LEU A 70 4.76 -5.23 -4.52
C LEU A 70 3.89 -3.97 -4.54
N ARG A 71 3.47 -3.57 -5.73
CA ARG A 71 2.50 -2.52 -5.96
C ARG A 71 1.15 -3.14 -6.28
N VAL A 72 0.08 -2.52 -5.85
CA VAL A 72 -1.28 -2.96 -6.15
C VAL A 72 -2.05 -1.81 -6.76
N ALA A 73 -2.58 -2.00 -7.96
CA ALA A 73 -3.50 -1.06 -8.60
C ALA A 73 -4.93 -1.60 -8.48
N VAL A 74 -5.85 -0.77 -8.02
CA VAL A 74 -7.25 -1.16 -7.81
C VAL A 74 -8.16 -0.24 -8.62
N GLY A 75 -9.03 -0.83 -9.43
CA GLY A 75 -10.13 -0.10 -10.09
C GLY A 75 -10.94 0.62 -9.03
N LEU A 76 -11.22 1.90 -9.25
CA LEU A 76 -11.73 2.82 -8.25
C LEU A 76 -12.94 2.25 -7.51
N PRO A 77 -12.81 1.89 -6.22
CA PRO A 77 -13.87 1.28 -5.43
C PRO A 77 -14.78 2.35 -4.82
N GLU A 78 -15.85 1.92 -4.16
CA GLU A 78 -16.62 2.80 -3.29
C GLU A 78 -15.72 3.45 -2.21
N PRO A 79 -15.92 4.75 -1.89
CA PRO A 79 -15.06 5.49 -0.96
C PRO A 79 -14.93 4.86 0.43
N SER A 80 -15.94 4.12 0.89
CA SER A 80 -15.94 3.41 2.16
C SER A 80 -14.90 2.28 2.22
N VAL A 81 -14.51 1.72 1.07
CA VAL A 81 -13.57 0.61 0.94
C VAL A 81 -12.11 1.07 0.98
N VAL A 82 -11.85 2.35 0.62
CA VAL A 82 -10.48 2.89 0.53
C VAL A 82 -9.70 2.74 1.84
N LYS A 83 -10.33 3.07 2.99
CA LYS A 83 -9.68 2.94 4.30
C LYS A 83 -9.27 1.49 4.58
N GLN A 84 -10.15 0.54 4.26
CA GLN A 84 -9.87 -0.89 4.45
C GLN A 84 -8.71 -1.34 3.56
N LEU A 85 -8.68 -0.94 2.29
CA LEU A 85 -7.58 -1.27 1.37
C LEU A 85 -6.24 -0.73 1.87
N ILE A 86 -6.19 0.54 2.30
CA ILE A 86 -4.98 1.14 2.84
C ILE A 86 -4.47 0.34 4.05
N ALA A 87 -5.35 0.00 5.00
CA ALA A 87 -4.97 -0.75 6.18
C ALA A 87 -4.46 -2.16 5.82
N SER A 88 -5.28 -2.96 5.13
CA SER A 88 -4.96 -4.36 4.84
C SER A 88 -3.73 -4.52 3.93
N LEU A 89 -3.57 -3.66 2.92
CA LEU A 89 -2.40 -3.71 2.04
C LEU A 89 -1.13 -3.19 2.73
N SER A 90 -1.26 -2.26 3.69
CA SER A 90 -0.14 -1.89 4.56
C SER A 90 0.35 -3.06 5.40
N GLU A 91 -0.56 -3.82 6.01
CA GLU A 91 -0.26 -5.01 6.81
C GLU A 91 0.43 -6.11 5.99
N LEU A 92 0.04 -6.26 4.72
CA LEU A 92 0.65 -7.20 3.78
C LEU A 92 1.99 -6.70 3.20
N GLY A 93 2.47 -5.52 3.57
CA GLY A 93 3.75 -5.01 3.11
C GLY A 93 3.76 -4.45 1.69
N VAL A 94 2.61 -4.19 1.10
CA VAL A 94 2.50 -3.50 -0.21
C VAL A 94 3.18 -2.14 -0.14
N THR A 95 3.98 -1.78 -1.14
CA THR A 95 4.72 -0.52 -1.16
C THR A 95 3.90 0.64 -1.71
N GLU A 96 3.04 0.37 -2.69
CA GLU A 96 2.21 1.37 -3.33
C GLU A 96 0.82 0.81 -3.65
N LEU A 97 -0.21 1.56 -3.30
CA LEU A 97 -1.59 1.35 -3.70
C LEU A 97 -1.98 2.46 -4.67
N SER A 98 -2.29 2.10 -5.91
CA SER A 98 -2.76 3.04 -6.92
C SER A 98 -4.25 2.83 -7.19
N PHE A 99 -5.00 3.91 -7.35
CA PHE A 99 -6.38 3.86 -7.83
C PHE A 99 -6.45 4.33 -9.28
N PHE A 100 -7.24 3.65 -10.10
CA PHE A 100 -7.47 4.06 -11.49
C PHE A 100 -8.96 4.04 -11.83
N LYS A 101 -9.37 4.87 -12.79
CA LYS A 101 -10.72 4.85 -13.30
C LYS A 101 -10.87 3.71 -14.30
N ALA A 102 -11.61 2.67 -13.93
CA ALA A 102 -12.03 1.60 -14.82
C ALA A 102 -13.38 1.92 -15.45
N ASP A 103 -13.69 1.30 -16.60
CA ASP A 103 -14.93 1.53 -17.33
C ASP A 103 -16.18 1.30 -16.45
N ARG A 104 -16.12 0.27 -15.59
CA ARG A 104 -17.22 -0.13 -14.70
C ARG A 104 -17.06 0.35 -13.26
N SER A 105 -16.13 1.28 -13.00
CA SER A 105 -16.05 1.94 -11.69
C SER A 105 -17.30 2.78 -11.42
N GLN A 106 -17.96 2.53 -10.31
CA GLN A 106 -19.15 3.29 -9.90
C GLN A 106 -18.79 4.67 -9.32
N ALA A 107 -17.62 4.80 -8.71
CA ALA A 107 -17.13 6.05 -8.16
C ALA A 107 -16.30 6.86 -9.18
N SER A 108 -16.04 8.12 -8.88
CA SER A 108 -15.10 8.99 -9.59
C SER A 108 -13.88 9.29 -8.72
N LEU A 109 -12.74 9.62 -9.33
CA LEU A 109 -11.51 9.96 -8.61
C LEU A 109 -11.72 11.11 -7.61
N SER A 110 -12.62 12.06 -7.93
CA SER A 110 -12.97 13.17 -7.03
C SER A 110 -13.66 12.74 -5.73
N ARG A 111 -14.13 11.50 -5.63
CA ARG A 111 -14.73 10.93 -4.41
C ARG A 111 -13.71 10.20 -3.52
N LEU A 112 -12.47 10.05 -3.97
CA LEU A 112 -11.39 9.58 -3.11
C LEU A 112 -11.19 10.55 -1.95
N PRO A 113 -10.78 10.05 -0.77
CA PRO A 113 -10.31 10.94 0.29
C PRO A 113 -9.19 11.83 -0.23
N SER A 114 -9.06 13.05 0.33
CA SER A 114 -7.93 13.94 0.00
C SER A 114 -6.58 13.24 0.26
N GLU A 115 -5.54 13.66 -0.43
CA GLU A 115 -4.18 13.13 -0.27
C GLU A 115 -3.74 13.15 1.19
N ASP A 116 -3.95 14.26 1.91
CA ASP A 116 -3.66 14.38 3.34
C ASP A 116 -4.40 13.32 4.19
N LYS A 117 -5.63 12.98 3.80
CA LYS A 117 -6.40 11.95 4.51
C LYS A 117 -5.89 10.56 4.17
N GLN A 118 -5.51 10.31 2.93
CA GLN A 118 -4.90 9.04 2.51
C GLN A 118 -3.56 8.84 3.22
N ASP A 119 -2.74 9.87 3.28
CA ASP A 119 -1.45 9.87 3.98
C ASP A 119 -1.61 9.57 5.47
N ARG A 120 -2.55 10.23 6.14
CA ARG A 120 -2.85 9.94 7.56
C ARG A 120 -3.28 8.50 7.78
N LEU A 121 -4.11 7.95 6.90
CA LEU A 121 -4.52 6.54 6.97
C LEU A 121 -3.34 5.59 6.77
N ALA A 122 -2.45 5.89 5.83
CA ALA A 122 -1.24 5.10 5.58
C ALA A 122 -0.26 5.14 6.76
N VAL A 123 -0.06 6.31 7.38
CA VAL A 123 0.76 6.47 8.59
C VAL A 123 0.14 5.72 9.78
N GLU A 124 -1.17 5.82 9.97
CA GLU A 124 -1.88 5.07 11.02
C GLU A 124 -1.73 3.57 10.85
N ALA A 125 -1.91 3.05 9.63
CA ALA A 125 -1.71 1.65 9.32
C ALA A 125 -0.26 1.21 9.56
N ALA A 126 0.72 1.99 9.07
CA ALA A 126 2.14 1.70 9.29
C ALA A 126 2.52 1.63 10.77
N ARG A 127 1.92 2.48 11.60
CA ARG A 127 2.10 2.47 13.05
C ARG A 127 1.59 1.18 13.67
N GLN A 128 0.43 0.70 13.23
CA GLN A 128 -0.22 -0.50 13.77
C GLN A 128 0.52 -1.79 13.39
N CYS A 129 0.96 -1.91 12.14
CA CYS A 129 1.67 -3.11 11.67
C CYS A 129 3.20 -3.00 11.77
N GLU A 130 3.70 -1.97 12.44
CA GLU A 130 5.12 -1.71 12.73
C GLU A 130 6.02 -1.62 11.48
N ARG A 131 5.44 -1.40 10.30
CA ARG A 131 6.25 -1.22 9.09
C ARG A 131 7.05 0.10 9.14
N PRO A 132 8.28 0.12 8.61
CA PRO A 132 9.14 1.31 8.69
C PRO A 132 8.75 2.42 7.72
N ILE A 133 8.11 2.10 6.61
CA ILE A 133 7.74 3.05 5.55
C ILE A 133 6.22 3.00 5.35
N PRO A 134 5.49 4.13 5.48
CA PRO A 134 4.06 4.16 5.17
C PRO A 134 3.76 3.76 3.73
N LEU A 135 2.62 3.12 3.50
CA LEU A 135 2.12 2.81 2.17
C LEU A 135 2.00 4.10 1.34
N ARG A 136 2.51 4.09 0.12
CA ARG A 136 2.28 5.16 -0.82
C ARG A 136 0.91 4.97 -1.48
N VAL A 137 0.08 6.02 -1.49
CA VAL A 137 -1.22 5.98 -2.17
C VAL A 137 -1.20 6.99 -3.32
N THR A 138 -1.62 6.55 -4.51
CA THR A 138 -1.57 7.36 -5.74
C THR A 138 -2.81 7.16 -6.59
N ALA A 139 -2.97 7.96 -7.63
CA ALA A 139 -3.90 7.72 -8.72
C ALA A 139 -3.13 7.58 -10.03
N VAL A 140 -3.55 6.68 -10.90
CA VAL A 140 -2.93 6.41 -12.20
C VAL A 140 -4.01 6.29 -13.29
N GLU A 141 -3.62 6.48 -14.54
CA GLU A 141 -4.49 6.21 -15.67
C GLU A 141 -4.44 4.72 -16.05
N PHE A 142 -5.57 4.19 -16.55
CA PHE A 142 -5.66 2.78 -16.95
C PHE A 142 -4.59 2.40 -17.98
N GLU A 143 -4.33 3.28 -18.91
CA GLU A 143 -3.39 3.09 -20.02
C GLU A 143 -1.97 2.81 -19.52
N SER A 144 -1.58 3.38 -18.39
CA SER A 144 -0.26 3.12 -17.77
C SER A 144 -0.08 1.69 -17.24
N LEU A 145 -1.19 0.97 -17.00
CA LEU A 145 -1.16 -0.40 -16.50
C LEU A 145 -0.91 -1.43 -17.61
N VAL A 146 -1.14 -1.03 -18.86
CA VAL A 146 -0.93 -1.85 -20.08
C VAL A 146 0.26 -1.40 -20.90
N ASP A 147 1.04 -0.43 -20.42
CA ASP A 147 2.27 0.00 -21.07
C ASP A 147 3.32 -1.12 -21.05
N ALA A 148 3.95 -1.34 -22.19
CA ALA A 148 4.94 -2.42 -22.40
C ALA A 148 6.08 -2.45 -21.37
N SER A 149 6.43 -1.30 -20.79
CA SER A 149 7.49 -1.22 -19.77
C SER A 149 7.12 -1.88 -18.44
N SER A 150 5.83 -2.04 -18.15
CA SER A 150 5.32 -2.61 -16.88
C SER A 150 4.84 -4.06 -17.02
N VAL A 151 4.58 -4.54 -18.23
CA VAL A 151 3.89 -5.81 -18.50
C VAL A 151 4.66 -7.03 -17.98
N ALA A 152 5.98 -7.07 -18.09
CA ALA A 152 6.78 -8.24 -17.73
C ALA A 152 6.65 -8.67 -16.25
N THR A 153 6.30 -7.74 -15.36
CA THR A 153 6.16 -7.97 -13.92
C THR A 153 4.75 -7.65 -13.41
N THR A 154 3.78 -7.47 -14.31
CA THR A 154 2.39 -7.18 -13.99
C THR A 154 1.55 -8.45 -14.08
N VAL A 155 0.59 -8.60 -13.18
CA VAL A 155 -0.47 -9.60 -13.25
C VAL A 155 -1.82 -8.94 -13.01
N VAL A 156 -2.82 -9.31 -13.80
CA VAL A 156 -4.19 -8.85 -13.60
C VAL A 156 -5.04 -9.95 -12.96
N LEU A 157 -5.78 -9.63 -11.91
CA LEU A 157 -6.78 -10.52 -11.34
C LEU A 157 -8.04 -10.47 -12.20
N ASP A 158 -8.42 -11.61 -12.77
CA ASP A 158 -9.65 -11.77 -13.56
C ASP A 158 -10.53 -12.86 -12.92
N GLU A 159 -11.83 -12.60 -12.87
CA GLU A 159 -12.84 -13.55 -12.40
C GLU A 159 -13.12 -14.70 -13.41
N GLN A 160 -12.74 -14.49 -14.68
CA GLN A 160 -12.96 -15.48 -15.73
C GLN A 160 -11.72 -16.35 -15.89
N PRO A 161 -11.85 -17.66 -15.62
CA PRO A 161 -10.77 -18.60 -15.88
C PRO A 161 -10.67 -18.82 -17.39
N ASP A 162 -9.66 -18.25 -18.02
CA ASP A 162 -9.34 -18.58 -19.40
C ASP A 162 -8.27 -19.67 -19.48
N ALA A 163 -8.30 -20.43 -20.57
CA ALA A 163 -7.32 -21.48 -20.88
C ALA A 163 -5.86 -20.99 -20.99
N GLY A 164 -5.60 -19.70 -20.78
CA GLY A 164 -4.29 -19.07 -20.82
C GLY A 164 -3.86 -18.37 -19.53
N SER A 165 -4.53 -18.62 -18.38
CA SER A 165 -4.05 -18.09 -17.11
C SER A 165 -2.75 -18.79 -16.73
N SER A 166 -1.64 -18.04 -16.83
CA SER A 166 -0.33 -18.54 -16.42
C SER A 166 -0.20 -18.54 -14.90
N PRO A 167 0.51 -19.52 -14.31
CA PRO A 167 0.90 -19.41 -12.91
C PRO A 167 1.65 -18.11 -12.71
N VAL A 168 1.32 -17.40 -11.64
CA VAL A 168 1.99 -16.15 -11.26
C VAL A 168 3.45 -16.44 -11.02
N GLY A 169 4.34 -15.88 -11.83
CA GLY A 169 5.79 -16.02 -11.66
C GLY A 169 6.28 -15.32 -10.39
N SER A 170 7.43 -15.71 -9.91
CA SER A 170 8.07 -15.16 -8.69
C SER A 170 8.43 -13.68 -8.77
N GLU A 171 8.29 -13.06 -9.94
CA GLU A 171 8.74 -11.68 -10.21
C GLU A 171 7.61 -10.65 -10.33
N VAL A 172 6.40 -10.96 -9.85
CA VAL A 172 5.28 -10.00 -9.90
C VAL A 172 5.57 -8.80 -9.02
N ASN A 173 5.65 -7.61 -9.64
CA ASN A 173 5.85 -6.34 -8.96
C ASN A 173 4.59 -5.45 -8.97
N LEU A 174 3.63 -5.73 -9.86
CA LEU A 174 2.35 -5.05 -9.94
C LEU A 174 1.20 -6.05 -10.04
N LEU A 175 0.29 -5.99 -9.09
CA LEU A 175 -1.00 -6.67 -9.14
C LEU A 175 -2.09 -5.66 -9.51
N VAL A 176 -2.91 -5.98 -10.52
CA VAL A 176 -4.03 -5.14 -10.94
C VAL A 176 -5.34 -5.83 -10.61
N VAL A 177 -6.21 -5.16 -9.88
CA VAL A 177 -7.52 -5.65 -9.43
C VAL A 177 -8.62 -4.77 -10.00
N GLY A 178 -9.63 -5.38 -10.61
CA GLY A 178 -10.77 -4.67 -11.19
C GLY A 178 -11.70 -4.01 -10.16
N PRO A 179 -12.61 -3.13 -10.61
CA PRO A 179 -13.64 -2.55 -9.77
C PRO A 179 -14.75 -3.58 -9.46
N GLU A 180 -15.72 -3.20 -8.62
CA GLU A 180 -16.87 -4.04 -8.27
C GLU A 180 -17.68 -4.53 -9.48
N GLY A 181 -17.71 -3.76 -10.58
CA GLY A 181 -18.38 -4.12 -11.82
C GLY A 181 -17.58 -5.08 -12.72
N GLY A 182 -16.38 -5.51 -12.28
CA GLY A 182 -15.47 -6.34 -13.07
C GLY A 182 -14.88 -5.60 -14.28
N TRP A 183 -14.15 -6.30 -15.11
CA TRP A 183 -13.51 -5.76 -16.32
C TRP A 183 -14.50 -5.63 -17.48
N SER A 184 -14.41 -4.54 -18.23
CA SER A 184 -15.10 -4.40 -19.53
C SER A 184 -14.41 -5.25 -20.60
N ALA A 185 -15.10 -5.46 -21.74
CA ALA A 185 -14.50 -6.14 -22.89
C ALA A 185 -13.27 -5.36 -23.40
N ARG A 186 -13.36 -4.04 -23.47
CA ARG A 186 -12.25 -3.16 -23.90
C ARG A 186 -11.01 -3.33 -23.01
N GLU A 187 -11.21 -3.36 -21.69
CA GLU A 187 -10.11 -3.51 -20.72
C GLU A 187 -9.48 -4.90 -20.79
N ARG A 188 -10.29 -5.95 -20.92
CA ARG A 188 -9.78 -7.31 -21.15
C ARG A 188 -8.99 -7.43 -22.45
N ASP A 189 -9.51 -6.87 -23.54
CA ASP A 189 -8.82 -6.85 -24.81
C ASP A 189 -7.48 -6.10 -24.72
N ALA A 190 -7.43 -4.98 -23.99
CA ALA A 190 -6.19 -4.23 -23.78
C ALA A 190 -5.15 -5.06 -23.02
N PHE A 191 -5.53 -5.78 -21.95
CA PHE A 191 -4.61 -6.68 -21.23
C PHE A 191 -4.15 -7.85 -22.11
N ILE A 192 -5.03 -8.42 -22.93
CA ILE A 192 -4.69 -9.51 -23.87
C ILE A 192 -3.71 -9.01 -24.93
N GLN A 193 -3.98 -7.86 -25.56
CA GLN A 193 -3.12 -7.27 -26.59
C GLN A 193 -1.74 -6.91 -26.04
N ALA A 194 -1.68 -6.41 -24.80
CA ALA A 194 -0.43 -6.14 -24.11
C ALA A 194 0.26 -7.40 -23.58
N SER A 195 -0.34 -8.59 -23.70
CA SER A 195 0.16 -9.86 -23.16
C SER A 195 0.37 -9.84 -21.64
N VAL A 196 -0.46 -9.08 -20.91
CA VAL A 196 -0.41 -9.06 -19.44
C VAL A 196 -0.89 -10.41 -18.90
N PRO A 197 -0.10 -11.12 -18.07
CA PRO A 197 -0.55 -12.34 -17.43
C PRO A 197 -1.81 -12.14 -16.60
N ARG A 198 -2.71 -13.12 -16.68
CA ARG A 198 -3.95 -13.13 -15.90
C ARG A 198 -3.90 -14.17 -14.81
N MET A 199 -4.38 -13.82 -13.64
CA MET A 199 -4.50 -14.67 -12.47
C MET A 199 -5.98 -14.87 -12.14
N HIS A 200 -6.37 -16.10 -11.88
CA HIS A 200 -7.69 -16.45 -11.37
C HIS A 200 -7.56 -17.10 -9.99
N LEU A 201 -8.37 -16.65 -9.04
CA LEU A 201 -8.49 -17.32 -7.74
C LEU A 201 -9.65 -18.32 -7.81
N PRO A 202 -9.46 -19.59 -7.39
CA PRO A 202 -10.51 -20.60 -7.42
C PRO A 202 -11.52 -20.40 -6.28
N THR A 203 -12.19 -19.27 -6.30
CA THR A 203 -13.14 -18.82 -5.27
C THR A 203 -14.44 -18.34 -5.92
N PRO A 204 -15.56 -18.23 -5.18
CA PRO A 204 -16.69 -17.43 -5.60
C PRO A 204 -16.29 -15.98 -5.88
N ILE A 205 -17.18 -15.19 -6.51
CA ILE A 205 -16.93 -13.77 -6.77
C ILE A 205 -16.65 -13.05 -5.44
N LEU A 206 -15.47 -12.41 -5.36
CA LEU A 206 -15.01 -11.68 -4.19
C LEU A 206 -15.36 -10.18 -4.33
N ARG A 207 -15.61 -9.53 -3.19
CA ARG A 207 -15.61 -8.06 -3.15
C ARG A 207 -14.20 -7.53 -3.39
N VAL A 208 -14.07 -6.33 -3.95
CA VAL A 208 -12.78 -5.72 -4.34
C VAL A 208 -11.75 -5.76 -3.20
N ALA A 209 -12.12 -5.39 -1.96
CA ALA A 209 -11.20 -5.44 -0.84
C ALA A 209 -10.71 -6.87 -0.55
N THR A 210 -11.61 -7.86 -0.56
CA THR A 210 -11.27 -9.27 -0.34
C THR A 210 -10.41 -9.80 -1.49
N ALA A 211 -10.75 -9.44 -2.73
CA ALA A 211 -10.00 -9.82 -3.92
C ALA A 211 -8.57 -9.28 -3.88
N ALA A 212 -8.40 -7.99 -3.54
CA ALA A 212 -7.10 -7.37 -3.42
C ALA A 212 -6.22 -8.02 -2.34
N VAL A 213 -6.79 -8.30 -1.16
CA VAL A 213 -6.08 -8.98 -0.06
C VAL A 213 -5.68 -10.41 -0.44
N ALA A 214 -6.63 -11.19 -0.96
CA ALA A 214 -6.40 -12.59 -1.33
C ALA A 214 -5.35 -12.72 -2.44
N ALA A 215 -5.47 -11.91 -3.51
CA ALA A 215 -4.52 -11.93 -4.62
C ALA A 215 -3.13 -11.40 -4.20
N THR A 216 -3.07 -10.38 -3.34
CA THR A 216 -1.81 -9.91 -2.76
C THR A 216 -1.12 -11.00 -1.96
N SER A 217 -1.86 -11.66 -1.07
CA SER A 217 -1.34 -12.77 -0.25
C SER A 217 -0.84 -13.92 -1.12
N TRP A 218 -1.56 -14.24 -2.19
CA TRP A 218 -1.13 -15.22 -3.17
C TRP A 218 0.18 -14.83 -3.84
N CYS A 219 0.29 -13.60 -4.35
CA CYS A 219 1.52 -13.11 -4.97
C CYS A 219 2.72 -13.17 -4.00
N LEU A 220 2.52 -12.79 -2.74
CA LEU A 220 3.57 -12.84 -1.72
C LEU A 220 4.00 -14.27 -1.38
N ALA A 221 3.06 -15.20 -1.29
CA ALA A 221 3.34 -16.60 -0.98
C ALA A 221 4.11 -17.34 -2.09
N HIS A 222 4.00 -16.90 -3.34
CA HIS A 222 4.66 -17.51 -4.50
C HIS A 222 5.93 -16.79 -4.93
N ARG A 223 6.36 -15.78 -4.19
CA ARG A 223 7.67 -15.17 -4.38
C ARG A 223 8.75 -16.10 -3.85
N SER A 224 9.81 -16.28 -4.64
CA SER A 224 11.03 -16.91 -4.13
C SER A 224 11.58 -16.02 -3.01
N LEU A 225 11.58 -16.53 -1.79
CA LEU A 225 12.33 -15.87 -0.71
C LEU A 225 13.82 -16.00 -1.05
N PRO A 226 14.60 -14.95 -0.81
CA PRO A 226 16.06 -14.98 -1.01
C PRO A 226 16.74 -15.99 -0.10
#